data_b0ac0d152760ff89060840858c7b0ac5
#
_entry.id   b0ac0d152760ff89060840858c7b0ac5
#
_cell.length_a   1.000
_cell.length_b   1.000
_cell.length_c   1.000
_cell.angle_alpha   90.00
_cell.angle_beta   90.00
_cell.angle_gamma   90.00
#
_symmetry.space_group_name_H-M   'P 1'
#
loop_
_entity.id
_entity.type
_entity.pdbx_description
1 polymer ?
#
loop_
_entity_poly.entity_id
_entity_poly.type
_entity_poly.pdbx_seq_one_letter_code
_entity_poly.pdbx_strand_id
1 'polypeptide(L)'
;MELNIPPKYRQDIENAKNLLKNEGCEAVFLFGSLVTGNIRDGSDIDIGIKGLPKGKFFEVYSRLYFDMENKIDLVDFDMNSDFYSMLDKIGEVVQIG
;
A
#
# COMPACT_ATOMS: atom_id res chain seq x y z
N MET A 1 12.11 11.52 -2.17
CA MET A 1 12.84 10.24 -2.27
C MET A 1 12.35 9.45 -3.47
N GLU A 2 13.25 9.08 -4.34
CA GLU A 2 12.91 8.23 -5.48
C GLU A 2 12.94 6.76 -5.07
N LEU A 3 11.90 6.04 -5.47
CA LEU A 3 11.83 4.61 -5.26
C LEU A 3 12.17 3.89 -6.55
N ASN A 4 13.10 2.94 -6.47
CA ASN A 4 13.43 2.06 -7.58
C ASN A 4 12.52 0.84 -7.54
N ILE A 5 11.33 0.98 -8.14
CA ILE A 5 10.33 -0.08 -8.14
C ILE A 5 10.48 -0.89 -9.43
N PRO A 6 10.66 -2.23 -9.33
CA PRO A 6 10.72 -3.06 -10.52
C PRO A 6 9.48 -2.91 -11.39
N PRO A 7 9.63 -2.94 -12.72
CA PRO A 7 8.50 -2.70 -13.63
C PRO A 7 7.29 -3.60 -13.39
N LYS A 8 7.49 -4.83 -12.95
CA LYS A 8 6.41 -5.79 -12.72
C LYS A 8 5.43 -5.37 -11.62
N TYR A 9 5.82 -4.43 -10.76
CA TYR A 9 4.96 -3.93 -9.67
C TYR A 9 4.29 -2.60 -10.01
N ARG A 10 4.82 -1.85 -10.96
CA ARG A 10 4.42 -0.45 -11.19
C ARG A 10 2.95 -0.31 -11.56
N GLN A 11 2.45 -1.17 -12.45
CA GLN A 11 1.06 -1.07 -12.91
C GLN A 11 0.09 -1.38 -11.76
N ASP A 12 0.38 -2.41 -10.96
CA ASP A 12 -0.46 -2.76 -9.82
C ASP A 12 -0.47 -1.66 -8.78
N ILE A 13 0.68 -1.04 -8.51
CA ILE A 13 0.76 0.08 -7.55
C ILE A 13 -0.10 1.25 -8.02
N GLU A 14 -0.02 1.61 -9.29
CA GLU A 14 -0.83 2.70 -9.84
C GLU A 14 -2.33 2.36 -9.81
N ASN A 15 -2.68 1.14 -10.19
CA ASN A 15 -4.07 0.70 -10.18
C ASN A 15 -4.63 0.64 -8.76
N ALA A 16 -3.84 0.12 -7.81
CA ALA A 16 -4.25 0.05 -6.41
C ALA A 16 -4.43 1.43 -5.81
N LYS A 17 -3.49 2.34 -6.08
CA LYS A 17 -3.60 3.73 -5.62
C LYS A 17 -4.89 4.37 -6.13
N ASN A 18 -5.16 4.25 -7.42
CA ASN A 18 -6.36 4.84 -8.02
C ASN A 18 -7.64 4.24 -7.45
N LEU A 19 -7.68 2.92 -7.28
CA LEU A 19 -8.83 2.24 -6.68
C LEU A 19 -9.09 2.75 -5.26
N LEU A 20 -8.06 2.81 -4.45
CA LEU A 20 -8.17 3.22 -3.04
C LEU A 20 -8.58 4.68 -2.92
N LYS A 21 -8.02 5.57 -3.74
CA LYS A 21 -8.41 6.98 -3.75
C LYS A 21 -9.86 7.14 -4.20
N ASN A 22 -10.29 6.39 -5.21
CA ASN A 22 -11.68 6.42 -5.69
C ASN A 22 -12.67 5.91 -4.63
N GLU A 23 -12.23 4.99 -3.78
CA GLU A 23 -13.05 4.46 -2.68
C GLU A 23 -13.08 5.37 -1.45
N GLY A 24 -12.36 6.47 -1.48
CA GLY A 24 -12.42 7.50 -0.46
C GLY A 24 -11.23 7.59 0.48
N CYS A 25 -10.17 6.82 0.26
CA CYS A 25 -8.96 6.95 1.08
C CYS A 25 -8.37 8.34 0.97
N GLU A 26 -8.03 8.95 2.09
CA GLU A 26 -7.38 10.26 2.12
C GLU A 26 -5.92 10.15 1.72
N ALA A 27 -5.25 9.07 2.10
CA ALA A 27 -3.85 8.87 1.79
C ALA A 27 -3.54 7.40 1.54
N VAL A 28 -2.61 7.15 0.62
CA VAL A 28 -2.13 5.82 0.26
C VAL A 28 -0.61 5.81 0.36
N PHE A 29 -0.07 4.77 0.96
CA PHE A 29 1.36 4.65 1.26
C PHE A 29 1.91 3.32 0.76
N LEU A 30 3.20 3.31 0.43
CA LEU A 30 3.97 2.07 0.27
C LEU A 30 4.86 1.89 1.49
N PHE A 31 5.07 0.63 1.88
CA PHE A 31 6.04 0.27 2.91
C PHE A 31 6.62 -1.11 2.59
N GLY A 32 7.41 -1.68 3.49
CA GLY A 32 7.97 -3.01 3.31
C GLY A 32 9.09 -3.07 2.28
N SER A 33 9.24 -4.21 1.62
CA SER A 33 10.40 -4.51 0.78
C SER A 33 10.56 -3.56 -0.41
N LEU A 34 9.46 -3.05 -0.97
CA LEU A 34 9.54 -2.12 -2.09
C LEU A 34 10.12 -0.76 -1.69
N VAL A 35 10.02 -0.40 -0.42
CA VAL A 35 10.61 0.83 0.12
C VAL A 35 12.03 0.60 0.61
N THR A 36 12.27 -0.52 1.31
CA THR A 36 13.60 -0.83 1.88
C THR A 36 14.59 -1.33 0.84
N GLY A 37 14.12 -1.79 -0.32
CA GLY A 37 14.98 -2.35 -1.37
C GLY A 37 15.27 -3.84 -1.23
N ASN A 38 14.74 -4.51 -0.22
CA ASN A 38 14.93 -5.95 0.01
C ASN A 38 13.95 -6.77 -0.81
N ILE A 39 13.85 -6.46 -2.10
CA ILE A 39 12.88 -7.10 -3.00
C ILE A 39 13.41 -8.47 -3.41
N ARG A 40 12.54 -9.50 -3.33
CA ARG A 40 12.82 -10.87 -3.76
C ARG A 40 11.74 -11.33 -4.72
N ASP A 41 12.01 -12.43 -5.42
CA ASP A 41 11.00 -13.07 -6.25
C ASP A 41 9.80 -13.44 -5.36
N GLY A 42 8.60 -13.03 -5.78
CA GLY A 42 7.40 -13.25 -5.01
C GLY A 42 7.17 -12.28 -3.87
N SER A 43 7.94 -11.17 -3.81
CA SER A 43 7.65 -10.12 -2.83
C SER A 43 6.25 -9.56 -3.03
N ASP A 44 5.54 -9.35 -1.91
CA ASP A 44 4.21 -8.73 -1.94
C ASP A 44 4.35 -7.21 -2.04
N ILE A 45 3.28 -6.56 -2.52
CA ILE A 45 3.18 -5.11 -2.48
C ILE A 45 2.51 -4.74 -1.16
N ASP A 46 3.25 -4.06 -0.28
CA ASP A 46 2.72 -3.63 1.02
C ASP A 46 2.17 -2.21 0.91
N ILE A 47 0.86 -2.08 1.10
CA ILE A 47 0.16 -0.80 1.00
C ILE A 47 -0.51 -0.46 2.32
N GLY A 48 -0.29 0.77 2.78
CA GLY A 48 -0.99 1.32 3.94
C GLY A 48 -1.97 2.40 3.50
N ILE A 49 -3.05 2.54 4.23
CA ILE A 49 -4.08 3.53 3.91
C ILE A 49 -4.50 4.31 5.15
N LYS A 50 -4.94 5.56 4.93
CA LYS A 50 -5.60 6.39 5.92
C LYS A 50 -6.88 6.97 5.34
N GLY A 51 -7.88 7.16 6.19
CA GLY A 51 -9.11 7.85 5.82
C GLY A 51 -10.08 7.02 5.01
N LEU A 52 -9.94 5.69 4.96
CA LEU A 52 -10.92 4.86 4.29
C LEU A 52 -12.26 4.92 5.05
N PRO A 53 -13.38 5.16 4.35
CA PRO A 53 -14.69 5.16 4.99
C PRO A 53 -14.95 3.85 5.73
N LYS A 54 -15.60 3.99 6.90
CA LYS A 54 -15.86 2.87 7.78
C LYS A 54 -16.67 1.78 7.08
N GLY A 55 -16.26 0.52 7.27
CA GLY A 55 -16.95 -0.64 6.71
C GLY A 55 -16.54 -1.03 5.30
N LYS A 56 -15.60 -0.30 4.69
CA LYS A 56 -15.18 -0.59 3.32
C LYS A 56 -13.90 -1.42 3.20
N PHE A 57 -13.25 -1.75 4.32
CA PHE A 57 -11.93 -2.38 4.26
C PHE A 57 -11.96 -3.72 3.50
N PHE A 58 -12.88 -4.61 3.85
CA PHE A 58 -12.92 -5.93 3.22
C PHE A 58 -13.34 -5.86 1.75
N GLU A 59 -14.18 -4.89 1.39
CA GLU A 59 -14.56 -4.68 0.00
C GLU A 59 -13.35 -4.28 -0.85
N VAL A 60 -12.60 -3.28 -0.40
CA VAL A 60 -11.41 -2.84 -1.16
C VAL A 60 -10.32 -3.90 -1.15
N TYR A 61 -10.15 -4.60 -0.03
CA TYR A 61 -9.17 -5.70 0.06
C TYR A 61 -9.48 -6.78 -0.97
N SER A 62 -10.77 -7.18 -1.07
CA SER A 62 -11.19 -8.20 -2.03
C SER A 62 -10.92 -7.76 -3.46
N ARG A 63 -11.20 -6.50 -3.80
CA ARG A 63 -10.95 -5.99 -5.13
C ARG A 63 -9.46 -5.98 -5.45
N LEU A 64 -8.61 -5.59 -4.50
CA LEU A 64 -7.16 -5.64 -4.69
C LEU A 64 -6.69 -7.08 -4.89
N TYR A 65 -7.24 -8.02 -4.12
CA TYR A 65 -6.88 -9.42 -4.23
C TYR A 65 -7.20 -10.01 -5.62
N PHE A 66 -8.38 -9.70 -6.16
CA PHE A 66 -8.84 -10.28 -7.42
C PHE A 66 -8.38 -9.53 -8.66
N ASP A 67 -8.18 -8.20 -8.56
CA ASP A 67 -7.95 -7.36 -9.73
C ASP A 67 -6.47 -7.13 -10.03
N MET A 68 -5.58 -7.38 -9.07
CA MET A 68 -4.15 -7.12 -9.25
C MET A 68 -3.40 -8.40 -9.62
N GLU A 69 -2.31 -8.23 -10.39
CA GLU A 69 -1.45 -9.35 -10.79
C GLU A 69 -0.58 -9.85 -9.64
N ASN A 70 -0.10 -8.93 -8.81
CA ASN A 70 0.72 -9.25 -7.65
C ASN A 70 -0.13 -9.29 -6.38
N LYS A 71 0.33 -10.03 -5.37
CA LYS A 71 -0.33 -10.04 -4.08
C LYS A 71 -0.12 -8.69 -3.39
N ILE A 72 -1.20 -8.14 -2.86
CA ILE A 72 -1.18 -6.88 -2.11
C ILE A 72 -1.54 -7.16 -0.66
N ASP A 73 -0.67 -6.76 0.25
CA ASP A 73 -0.96 -6.72 1.68
C ASP A 73 -1.45 -5.32 2.02
N LEU A 74 -2.68 -5.21 2.50
CA LEU A 74 -3.31 -3.94 2.81
C LEU A 74 -3.40 -3.76 4.33
N VAL A 75 -2.88 -2.66 4.83
CA VAL A 75 -2.93 -2.32 6.25
C VAL A 75 -3.62 -0.99 6.42
N ASP A 76 -4.63 -0.95 7.30
CA ASP A 76 -5.30 0.29 7.68
C ASP A 76 -4.46 0.97 8.77
N PHE A 77 -3.79 2.07 8.42
CA PHE A 77 -2.93 2.79 9.35
C PHE A 77 -3.69 3.55 10.42
N ASP A 78 -4.98 3.83 10.23
CA ASP A 78 -5.80 4.43 11.28
C ASP A 78 -6.10 3.42 12.39
N MET A 79 -6.25 2.14 12.03
CA MET A 79 -6.43 1.05 13.00
C MET A 79 -5.11 0.52 13.56
N ASN A 80 -4.00 0.86 12.91
CA ASN A 80 -2.65 0.41 13.28
C ASN A 80 -1.71 1.62 13.35
N SER A 81 -2.11 2.63 14.13
CA SER A 81 -1.39 3.90 14.18
C SER A 81 0.02 3.79 14.76
N ASP A 82 0.23 2.88 15.72
CA ASP A 82 1.56 2.65 16.29
C ASP A 82 2.51 2.06 15.26
N PHE A 83 2.01 1.14 14.43
CA PHE A 83 2.79 0.58 13.34
C PHE A 83 3.18 1.65 12.32
N TYR A 84 2.23 2.48 11.92
CA TYR A 84 2.52 3.59 11.01
C TYR A 84 3.56 4.56 11.62
N SER A 85 3.39 4.92 12.87
CA SER A 85 4.31 5.84 13.56
C SER A 85 5.73 5.28 13.60
N MET A 86 5.88 3.99 13.83
CA MET A 86 7.17 3.32 13.80
C MET A 86 7.80 3.40 12.40
N LEU A 87 7.03 3.05 11.36
CA LEU A 87 7.52 3.09 9.99
C LEU A 87 7.95 4.50 9.58
N ASP A 88 7.15 5.49 9.95
CA ASP A 88 7.45 6.89 9.65
C ASP A 88 8.73 7.34 10.35
N LYS A 89 8.89 6.97 11.61
CA LYS A 89 10.06 7.32 12.41
C LYS A 89 11.35 6.76 11.84
N ILE A 90 11.33 5.52 11.34
CA ILE A 90 12.52 4.89 10.76
C ILE A 90 12.67 5.18 9.25
N GLY A 91 11.76 5.94 8.65
CA GLY A 91 11.85 6.33 7.26
C GLY A 91 11.54 5.22 6.26
N GLU A 92 10.72 4.25 6.64
CA GLU A 92 10.41 3.09 5.79
C GLU A 92 8.97 3.10 5.28
N VAL A 93 8.36 4.27 5.17
CA VAL A 93 7.03 4.45 4.57
C VAL A 93 7.06 5.66 3.64
N VAL A 94 6.40 5.54 2.49
CA VAL A 94 6.35 6.61 1.49
C VAL A 94 4.92 6.82 1.05
N GLN A 95 4.43 8.05 1.15
CA GLN A 95 3.10 8.38 0.66
C GLN A 95 3.12 8.50 -0.87
N ILE A 96 2.21 7.79 -1.52
CA ILE A 96 2.10 7.76 -2.99
C ILE A 96 0.78 8.34 -3.50
N GLY A 97 -0.14 8.57 -2.64
CA GLY A 97 -1.44 9.14 -3.01
C GLY A 97 -2.17 9.86 -1.91
#